data_c3e00a1265399e6ee06e5e3f1c5c3a1c
#
_entry.id   c3e00a1265399e6ee06e5e3f1c5c3a1c
#
_cell.length_a   1.000
_cell.length_b   1.000
_cell.length_c   1.000
_cell.angle_alpha   90.00
_cell.angle_beta   90.00
_cell.angle_gamma   90.00
#
_symmetry.space_group_name_H-M   'P 1'
#
loop_
_entity.id
_entity.type
_entity.pdbx_description
1 polymer ?
#
loop_
_entity_poly.entity_id
_entity_poly.type
_entity_poly.pdbx_seq_one_letter_code
_entity_poly.pdbx_strand_id
1 'polypeptide(L)'
;MPKIVIVYLSTSGNTKAMADAIVEGAASRNINAVAMNFHETKIEDVKSADAIAIGSSTFHYKMLPPMEKFIDSLSKANVKGKIGAAFGSYGWSGEAPGMIAEKLRELGMKVIDPVLRVQYKPEEKDLEECKRLGKDLAEKVKKLDKH
;
A
#
# COMPACT_ATOMS: atom_id res chain seq x y z
N MET A 1 9.40 -15.92 0.27
CA MET A 1 9.26 -14.52 -0.15
C MET A 1 7.82 -14.05 -0.01
N PRO A 2 7.56 -12.89 0.59
CA PRO A 2 6.19 -12.38 0.68
C PRO A 2 5.62 -12.09 -0.71
N LYS A 3 4.36 -12.43 -0.91
CA LYS A 3 3.66 -12.15 -2.17
C LYS A 3 3.08 -10.74 -2.21
N ILE A 4 2.82 -10.16 -1.05
CA ILE A 4 2.32 -8.80 -0.91
C ILE A 4 3.28 -8.02 -0.01
N VAL A 5 3.77 -6.90 -0.51
CA VAL A 5 4.61 -5.99 0.27
C VAL A 5 3.84 -4.70 0.48
N ILE A 6 3.72 -4.28 1.73
CA ILE A 6 3.01 -3.07 2.10
C ILE A 6 4.05 -2.09 2.64
N VAL A 7 4.29 -1.01 1.91
CA VAL A 7 5.29 -0.02 2.27
C VAL A 7 4.60 1.22 2.80
N TYR A 8 5.03 1.68 3.96
CA TYR A 8 4.39 2.84 4.59
C TYR A 8 5.40 3.87 5.08
N LEU A 9 4.94 5.11 5.15
CA LEU A 9 5.62 6.21 5.81
C LEU A 9 4.61 6.81 6.78
N SER A 10 4.91 6.73 8.07
CA SER A 10 3.99 7.17 9.11
C SER A 10 4.69 8.06 10.12
N THR A 11 4.10 9.21 10.43
CA THR A 11 4.64 10.15 11.42
C THR A 11 3.98 9.99 12.78
N SER A 12 2.72 9.56 12.82
CA SER A 12 1.92 9.43 14.05
C SER A 12 1.58 7.99 14.40
N GLY A 13 1.96 7.03 13.54
CA GLY A 13 1.58 5.63 13.73
C GLY A 13 0.25 5.24 13.11
N ASN A 14 -0.54 6.19 12.63
CA ASN A 14 -1.85 5.90 12.05
C ASN A 14 -1.76 5.12 10.74
N THR A 15 -0.89 5.55 9.83
CA THR A 15 -0.69 4.85 8.57
C THR A 15 -0.08 3.46 8.82
N LYS A 16 0.80 3.34 9.82
CA LYS A 16 1.35 2.05 10.21
C LYS A 16 0.25 1.09 10.69
N ALA A 17 -0.70 1.58 11.50
CA ALA A 17 -1.82 0.77 11.97
C ALA A 17 -2.66 0.26 10.80
N MET A 18 -2.87 1.09 9.78
CA MET A 18 -3.56 0.69 8.57
C MET A 18 -2.79 -0.42 7.85
N ALA A 19 -1.48 -0.25 7.69
CA ALA A 19 -0.63 -1.24 7.03
C ALA A 19 -0.69 -2.59 7.75
N ASP A 20 -0.62 -2.59 9.07
CA ASP A 20 -0.69 -3.82 9.86
C ASP A 20 -2.03 -4.54 9.68
N ALA A 21 -3.12 -3.78 9.60
CA ALA A 21 -4.45 -4.36 9.38
C ALA A 21 -4.58 -4.97 7.97
N ILE A 22 -3.96 -4.34 6.97
CA ILE A 22 -3.93 -4.90 5.61
C ILE A 22 -3.22 -6.26 5.62
N VAL A 23 -2.10 -6.36 6.35
CA VAL A 23 -1.39 -7.63 6.51
C VAL A 23 -2.28 -8.70 7.11
N GLU A 24 -3.03 -8.36 8.17
CA GLU A 24 -3.95 -9.30 8.81
C GLU A 24 -5.00 -9.81 7.84
N GLY A 25 -5.55 -8.92 7.01
CA GLY A 25 -6.54 -9.29 6.00
C GLY A 25 -5.99 -10.29 4.99
N ALA A 26 -4.78 -10.04 4.49
CA ALA A 26 -4.13 -10.96 3.53
C ALA A 26 -3.83 -12.31 4.19
N ALA A 27 -3.34 -12.29 5.42
CA ALA A 27 -3.03 -13.51 6.16
C ALA A 27 -4.28 -14.37 6.39
N SER A 28 -5.45 -13.74 6.59
CA SER A 28 -6.70 -14.47 6.76
C SER A 28 -7.11 -15.23 5.50
N ARG A 29 -6.52 -14.90 4.36
CA ARG A 29 -6.73 -15.58 3.09
C ARG A 29 -5.53 -16.45 2.70
N ASN A 30 -4.64 -16.73 3.65
CA ASN A 30 -3.47 -17.60 3.48
C ASN A 30 -2.46 -17.08 2.45
N ILE A 31 -2.34 -15.77 2.32
CA ILE A 31 -1.32 -15.15 1.47
C ILE A 31 -0.31 -14.45 2.37
N ASN A 32 0.96 -14.71 2.13
CA ASN A 32 2.05 -14.12 2.89
C ASN A 32 2.21 -12.62 2.52
N ALA A 33 2.03 -11.76 3.50
CA ALA A 33 2.16 -10.32 3.32
C ALA A 33 3.02 -9.75 4.45
N VAL A 34 3.76 -8.70 4.15
CA VAL A 34 4.60 -8.02 5.14
C VAL A 34 4.44 -6.52 5.02
N ALA A 35 4.40 -5.84 6.16
CA ALA A 35 4.41 -4.38 6.22
C ALA A 35 5.83 -3.92 6.53
N MET A 36 6.35 -3.01 5.74
CA MET A 36 7.70 -2.49 5.89
C MET A 36 7.70 -0.98 5.88
N ASN A 37 8.49 -0.37 6.76
CA ASN A 37 8.70 1.07 6.71
C ASN A 37 9.46 1.38 5.41
N PHE A 38 9.16 2.51 4.78
CA PHE A 38 9.74 2.84 3.47
C PHE A 38 11.27 2.82 3.47
N HIS A 39 11.91 3.27 4.55
CA HIS A 39 13.38 3.33 4.60
C HIS A 39 14.04 1.97 4.83
N GLU A 40 13.27 0.97 5.23
CA GLU A 40 13.76 -0.40 5.39
C GLU A 40 13.52 -1.25 4.14
N THR A 41 12.77 -0.72 3.18
CA THR A 41 12.36 -1.46 1.98
C THR A 41 13.42 -1.34 0.89
N LYS A 42 13.82 -2.48 0.37
CA LYS A 42 14.81 -2.56 -0.72
C LYS A 42 14.10 -2.84 -2.03
N ILE A 43 14.74 -2.51 -3.14
CA ILE A 43 14.20 -2.78 -4.48
C ILE A 43 13.91 -4.28 -4.68
N GLU A 44 14.77 -5.14 -4.13
CA GLU A 44 14.59 -6.59 -4.22
C GLU A 44 13.29 -7.06 -3.56
N ASP A 45 12.89 -6.42 -2.46
CA ASP A 45 11.64 -6.75 -1.77
C ASP A 45 10.45 -6.50 -2.67
N VAL A 46 10.50 -5.43 -3.44
CA VAL A 46 9.43 -5.04 -4.36
C VAL A 46 9.42 -5.94 -5.59
N LYS A 47 10.60 -6.25 -6.13
CA LYS A 47 10.72 -7.10 -7.33
C LYS A 47 10.08 -8.47 -7.15
N SER A 48 10.24 -9.05 -5.97
CA SER A 48 9.75 -10.40 -5.70
C SER A 48 8.26 -10.46 -5.34
N ALA A 49 7.63 -9.32 -5.09
CA ALA A 49 6.21 -9.29 -4.71
C ALA A 49 5.31 -9.28 -5.96
N ASP A 50 4.12 -9.84 -5.82
CA ASP A 50 3.09 -9.81 -6.88
C ASP A 50 2.18 -8.59 -6.71
N ALA A 51 2.06 -8.09 -5.49
CA ALA A 51 1.25 -6.91 -5.18
C ALA A 51 2.01 -5.99 -4.24
N ILE A 52 1.82 -4.70 -4.44
CA ILE A 52 2.48 -3.67 -3.64
C ILE A 52 1.45 -2.63 -3.22
N ALA A 53 1.28 -2.47 -1.90
CA ALA A 53 0.43 -1.41 -1.36
C ALA A 53 1.32 -0.34 -0.75
N ILE A 54 1.04 0.92 -1.05
CA ILE A 54 1.84 2.03 -0.57
C ILE A 54 0.98 3.01 0.19
N GLY A 55 1.43 3.37 1.40
CA GLY A 55 0.71 4.28 2.26
C GLY A 55 1.56 5.43 2.78
N SER A 56 0.95 6.60 2.85
CA SER A 56 1.58 7.79 3.39
C SER A 56 0.53 8.69 4.02
N SER A 57 0.93 9.41 5.06
CA SER A 57 0.12 10.51 5.58
C SER A 57 0.12 11.64 4.58
N THR A 58 -0.93 12.46 4.60
CA THR A 58 -1.00 13.67 3.77
C THR A 58 -0.37 14.83 4.54
N PHE A 59 0.51 15.58 3.88
CA PHE A 59 1.15 16.75 4.44
C PHE A 59 1.16 17.85 3.37
N HIS A 60 0.62 19.02 3.71
CA HIS A 60 0.49 20.14 2.76
C HIS A 60 -0.16 19.68 1.44
N TYR A 61 -1.28 18.97 1.54
CA TYR A 61 -2.07 18.49 0.39
C TYR A 61 -1.37 17.47 -0.51
N LYS A 62 -0.28 16.85 -0.04
CA LYS A 62 0.44 15.82 -0.80
C LYS A 62 0.95 14.72 0.10
N MET A 63 1.44 13.66 -0.52
CA MET A 63 2.18 12.65 0.22
C MET A 63 3.49 13.23 0.73
N LEU A 64 4.04 12.62 1.77
CA LEU A 64 5.32 13.07 2.32
C LEU A 64 6.44 12.90 1.28
N PRO A 65 7.32 13.91 1.11
CA PRO A 65 8.36 13.88 0.07
C PRO A 65 9.24 12.63 0.04
N PRO A 66 9.67 12.03 1.19
CA PRO A 66 10.45 10.80 1.12
C PRO A 66 9.69 9.66 0.45
N MET A 67 8.37 9.57 0.62
CA MET A 67 7.57 8.54 -0.05
C MET A 67 7.50 8.80 -1.56
N GLU A 68 7.40 10.05 -1.97
CA GLU A 68 7.41 10.39 -3.39
C GLU A 68 8.70 9.93 -4.05
N LYS A 69 9.84 10.16 -3.39
CA LYS A 69 11.14 9.69 -3.90
C LYS A 69 11.21 8.17 -3.95
N PHE A 70 10.65 7.50 -2.94
CA PHE A 70 10.60 6.04 -2.92
C PHE A 70 9.82 5.50 -4.13
N ILE A 71 8.63 6.08 -4.38
CA ILE A 71 7.80 5.64 -5.50
C ILE A 71 8.51 5.88 -6.84
N ASP A 72 9.17 7.01 -6.98
CA ASP A 72 9.92 7.30 -8.22
C ASP A 72 11.02 6.25 -8.45
N SER A 73 11.59 5.69 -7.40
CA SER A 73 12.62 4.66 -7.51
C SER A 73 12.06 3.30 -7.96
N LEU A 74 10.74 3.10 -7.89
CA LEU A 74 10.10 1.84 -8.26
C LEU A 74 10.23 1.53 -9.76
N SER A 75 10.54 2.52 -10.59
CA SER A 75 10.80 2.28 -12.00
C SER A 75 11.93 1.28 -12.21
N LYS A 76 12.85 1.18 -11.24
CA LYS A 76 13.97 0.25 -11.28
C LYS A 76 13.58 -1.18 -10.90
N ALA A 77 12.40 -1.36 -10.31
CA ALA A 77 11.94 -2.66 -9.82
C ALA A 77 11.07 -3.40 -10.84
N ASN A 78 10.80 -2.81 -12.00
CA ASN A 78 9.95 -3.41 -13.03
C ASN A 78 8.59 -3.84 -12.49
N VAL A 79 7.84 -2.86 -11.99
CA VAL A 79 6.54 -3.11 -11.35
C VAL A 79 5.37 -3.16 -12.33
N LYS A 80 5.62 -2.95 -13.63
CA LYS A 80 4.57 -2.95 -14.65
C LYS A 80 3.76 -4.26 -14.60
N GLY A 81 2.44 -4.12 -14.54
CA GLY A 81 1.54 -5.26 -14.49
C GLY A 81 1.28 -5.81 -13.09
N LYS A 82 2.07 -5.41 -12.10
CA LYS A 82 1.82 -5.86 -10.71
C LYS A 82 0.58 -5.17 -10.16
N ILE A 83 -0.03 -5.82 -9.18
CA ILE A 83 -1.20 -5.26 -8.49
C ILE A 83 -0.73 -4.16 -7.54
N GLY A 84 -1.40 -3.02 -7.55
CA GLY A 84 -1.07 -1.90 -6.68
C GLY A 84 -2.26 -1.45 -5.87
N ALA A 85 -1.98 -0.84 -4.72
CA ALA A 85 -3.00 -0.23 -3.89
C ALA A 85 -2.41 0.96 -3.16
N ALA A 86 -3.23 1.94 -2.86
CA ALA A 86 -2.82 3.14 -2.14
C ALA A 86 -3.70 3.38 -0.93
N PHE A 87 -3.10 3.80 0.16
CA PHE A 87 -3.83 4.08 1.40
C PHE A 87 -3.12 5.19 2.18
N GLY A 88 -3.79 5.70 3.19
CA GLY A 88 -3.15 6.67 4.07
C GLY A 88 -4.10 7.30 5.05
N SER A 89 -3.54 7.84 6.12
CA SER A 89 -4.27 8.59 7.12
C SER A 89 -4.07 10.08 6.86
N TYR A 90 -5.01 10.89 7.33
CA TYR A 90 -4.93 12.34 7.17
C TYR A 90 -5.65 13.04 8.31
N GLY A 91 -5.25 14.28 8.57
CA GLY A 91 -5.94 15.12 9.56
C GLY A 91 -6.84 16.12 8.89
N TRP A 92 -6.30 16.86 7.95
CA TRP A 92 -7.00 17.99 7.30
C TRP A 92 -7.56 17.59 5.93
N SER A 93 -6.72 17.06 5.05
CA SER A 93 -7.14 16.67 3.71
C SER A 93 -6.46 15.35 3.32
N GLY A 94 -7.09 14.59 2.45
CA GLY A 94 -6.69 13.21 2.14
C GLY A 94 -6.16 13.01 0.72
N GLU A 95 -5.30 13.89 0.21
CA GLU A 95 -4.80 13.82 -1.17
C GLU A 95 -3.75 12.73 -1.38
N ALA A 96 -2.95 12.38 -0.35
CA ALA A 96 -1.82 11.47 -0.53
C ALA A 96 -2.18 10.13 -1.19
N PRO A 97 -3.21 9.39 -0.73
CA PRO A 97 -3.53 8.11 -1.39
C PRO A 97 -3.86 8.23 -2.87
N GLY A 98 -4.62 9.26 -3.24
CA GLY A 98 -4.96 9.50 -4.65
C GLY A 98 -3.72 9.80 -5.49
N MET A 99 -2.80 10.58 -4.95
CA MET A 99 -1.55 10.92 -5.63
C MET A 99 -0.66 9.68 -5.79
N ILE A 100 -0.62 8.84 -4.75
CA ILE A 100 0.12 7.57 -4.81
C ILE A 100 -0.47 6.69 -5.92
N ALA A 101 -1.78 6.54 -5.95
CA ALA A 101 -2.46 5.71 -6.96
C ALA A 101 -2.11 6.19 -8.38
N GLU A 102 -2.13 7.50 -8.61
CA GLU A 102 -1.76 8.07 -9.90
C GLU A 102 -0.34 7.70 -10.31
N LYS A 103 0.61 7.84 -9.39
CA LYS A 103 2.00 7.49 -9.67
C LYS A 103 2.17 6.00 -9.96
N LEU A 104 1.46 5.15 -9.24
CA LEU A 104 1.52 3.70 -9.49
C LEU A 104 0.94 3.35 -10.86
N ARG A 105 -0.14 4.03 -11.27
CA ARG A 105 -0.70 3.84 -12.62
C ARG A 105 0.28 4.28 -13.70
N GLU A 106 0.99 5.38 -13.47
CA GLU A 106 2.02 5.85 -14.41
C GLU A 106 3.15 4.82 -14.58
N LEU A 107 3.42 4.03 -13.55
CA LEU A 107 4.41 2.95 -13.60
C LEU A 107 3.86 1.69 -14.27
N GLY A 108 2.59 1.69 -14.68
CA GLY A 108 1.98 0.55 -15.36
C GLY A 108 1.39 -0.49 -14.44
N MET A 109 1.22 -0.19 -13.17
CA MET A 109 0.61 -1.11 -12.20
C MET A 109 -0.91 -1.14 -12.35
N LYS A 110 -1.51 -2.26 -11.99
CA LYS A 110 -2.97 -2.42 -11.92
C LYS A 110 -3.43 -2.02 -10.53
N VAL A 111 -3.89 -0.78 -10.41
CA VAL A 111 -4.23 -0.21 -9.10
C VAL A 111 -5.68 -0.50 -8.72
N ILE A 112 -5.88 -0.96 -7.49
CA ILE A 112 -7.22 -1.23 -6.96
C ILE A 112 -7.91 0.08 -6.61
N ASP A 113 -9.15 0.25 -7.04
CA ASP A 113 -10.00 1.36 -6.67
C ASP A 113 -11.10 0.89 -5.71
N PRO A 114 -11.55 1.74 -4.80
CA PRO A 114 -11.04 3.08 -4.48
C PRO A 114 -9.79 3.03 -3.60
N VAL A 115 -9.07 4.15 -3.53
CA VAL A 115 -7.97 4.30 -2.57
C VAL A 115 -8.56 4.34 -1.16
N LEU A 116 -7.79 3.87 -0.18
CA LEU A 116 -8.26 3.79 1.19
C LEU A 116 -7.76 4.99 2.01
N ARG A 117 -8.68 5.79 2.50
CA ARG A 117 -8.37 6.99 3.29
C ARG A 117 -9.01 6.88 4.66
N VAL A 118 -8.26 7.24 5.70
CA VAL A 118 -8.77 7.27 7.07
C VAL A 118 -8.40 8.61 7.69
N GLN A 119 -9.41 9.32 8.18
CA GLN A 119 -9.19 10.60 8.86
C GLN A 119 -8.82 10.35 10.33
N TYR A 120 -7.71 10.94 10.76
CA TYR A 120 -7.19 10.81 12.12
C TYR A 120 -6.83 9.37 12.47
N LYS A 121 -6.94 9.01 13.75
CA LYS A 121 -6.61 7.68 14.24
C LYS A 121 -7.64 6.66 13.73
N PRO A 122 -7.20 5.53 13.14
CA PRO A 122 -8.15 4.52 12.67
C PRO A 122 -8.99 3.95 13.82
N GLU A 123 -10.30 3.93 13.60
CA GLU A 123 -11.24 3.27 14.50
C GLU A 123 -11.43 1.82 14.03
N GLU A 124 -12.19 1.04 14.80
CA GLU A 124 -12.42 -0.37 14.48
C GLU A 124 -12.99 -0.55 13.06
N LYS A 125 -13.96 0.28 12.66
CA LYS A 125 -14.56 0.20 11.33
C LYS A 125 -13.53 0.49 10.22
N ASP A 126 -12.60 1.40 10.49
CA ASP A 126 -11.54 1.76 9.54
C ASP A 126 -10.56 0.60 9.39
N LEU A 127 -10.20 -0.05 10.50
CA LEU A 127 -9.30 -1.20 10.46
C LEU A 127 -9.96 -2.39 9.75
N GLU A 128 -11.29 -2.54 9.85
CA GLU A 128 -12.00 -3.56 9.09
C GLU A 128 -11.92 -3.30 7.59
N GLU A 129 -12.00 -2.03 7.18
CA GLU A 129 -11.81 -1.66 5.76
C GLU A 129 -10.39 -1.97 5.29
N CYS A 130 -9.39 -1.75 6.16
CA CYS A 130 -8.01 -2.10 5.85
C CYS A 130 -7.85 -3.62 5.68
N LYS A 131 -8.47 -4.40 6.56
CA LYS A 131 -8.46 -5.86 6.45
C LYS A 131 -9.12 -6.31 5.16
N ARG A 132 -10.21 -5.65 4.75
CA ARG A 132 -10.89 -5.94 3.50
C ARG A 132 -9.96 -5.70 2.31
N LEU A 133 -9.21 -4.61 2.32
CA LEU A 133 -8.23 -4.35 1.27
C LEU A 133 -7.18 -5.47 1.22
N GLY A 134 -6.71 -5.94 2.38
CA GLY A 134 -5.78 -7.06 2.43
C GLY A 134 -6.35 -8.33 1.84
N LYS A 135 -7.61 -8.63 2.12
CA LYS A 135 -8.30 -9.78 1.55
C LYS A 135 -8.44 -9.65 0.03
N ASP A 136 -8.78 -8.45 -0.45
CA ASP A 136 -8.92 -8.20 -1.89
C ASP A 136 -7.59 -8.38 -2.61
N LEU A 137 -6.50 -7.87 -2.02
CA LEU A 137 -5.16 -8.06 -2.58
C LEU A 137 -4.81 -9.54 -2.65
N ALA A 138 -5.09 -10.28 -1.58
CA ALA A 138 -4.82 -11.71 -1.53
C ALA A 138 -5.58 -12.47 -2.60
N GLU A 139 -6.87 -12.17 -2.79
CA GLU A 139 -7.68 -12.83 -3.82
C GLU A 139 -7.17 -12.54 -5.23
N LYS A 140 -6.73 -11.30 -5.48
CA LYS A 140 -6.17 -10.94 -6.79
C LYS A 140 -4.83 -11.65 -7.05
N VAL A 141 -4.01 -11.79 -6.02
CA VAL A 141 -2.74 -12.53 -6.13
C VAL A 141 -3.02 -14.00 -6.45
N LYS A 142 -4.00 -14.60 -5.79
CA LYS A 142 -4.38 -16.00 -6.06
C LYS A 142 -4.80 -16.21 -7.52
N LYS A 143 -5.48 -15.24 -8.10
CA LYS A 143 -5.90 -15.31 -9.51
C LYS A 143 -4.71 -15.29 -10.46
N LEU A 144 -3.63 -14.59 -10.10
CA LEU A 144 -2.41 -14.60 -10.90
C LEU A 144 -1.78 -16.01 -10.93
N ASP A 145 -1.82 -16.70 -9.80
CA ASP A 145 -1.21 -18.04 -9.69
C ASP A 145 -1.96 -19.11 -10.48
N LYS A 146 -3.15 -18.83 -10.97
CA LYS A 146 -3.96 -19.79 -11.75
C LYS A 146 -3.70 -19.72 -13.27
N HIS A 147 -2.80 -18.87 -13.69
CA HIS A 147 -2.49 -18.69 -15.12
C HIS A 147 -1.18 -19.28 -15.55
#